data_6a8ed5561c6e9355e42b4493a0cefa0d
#
_entry.id   6a8ed5561c6e9355e42b4493a0cefa0d
#
_cell.length_a   1.000
_cell.length_b   1.000
_cell.length_c   1.000
_cell.angle_alpha   90.00
_cell.angle_beta   90.00
_cell.angle_gamma   90.00
#
_symmetry.space_group_name_H-M   'P 1'
#
loop_
_entity.id
_entity.type
_entity.pdbx_description
1 polymer ?
#
loop_
_entity_poly.entity_id
_entity_poly.type
_entity_poly.pdbx_seq_one_letter_code
_entity_poly.pdbx_strand_id
1 'polypeptide(L)'
;VDKDRLDAAVSRAIGDPNTCVLIGAKGSGRTFYRYNTATACAKEYPDCEGPGAMKVGDLLEAVAKDGRPRTLSCNTLADGSRGVGWAAGPVTGKDLVYAAVMEGDRAFPGLMMADRLEAAFRRAGVSAPSE
;
A
#
# COMPACT_ATOMS: atom_id res chain seq x y z
N VAL A 1 4.33 -11.84 14.02
CA VAL A 1 3.60 -12.08 12.77
C VAL A 1 4.47 -12.92 11.85
N ASP A 2 3.87 -13.93 11.24
CA ASP A 2 4.55 -14.77 10.26
C ASP A 2 4.68 -14.04 8.93
N LYS A 3 5.92 -13.72 8.55
CA LYS A 3 6.21 -12.98 7.33
C LYS A 3 5.75 -13.74 6.08
N ASP A 4 5.96 -15.06 6.03
CA ASP A 4 5.56 -15.86 4.88
C ASP A 4 4.04 -15.90 4.69
N ARG A 5 3.32 -15.98 5.79
CA ARG A 5 1.86 -15.93 5.78
C ARG A 5 1.36 -14.58 5.32
N LEU A 6 1.99 -13.50 5.77
CA LEU A 6 1.67 -12.14 5.35
C LEU A 6 1.98 -11.94 3.87
N ASP A 7 3.15 -12.39 3.39
CA ASP A 7 3.52 -12.32 1.98
C ASP A 7 2.48 -13.04 1.10
N ALA A 8 2.04 -14.22 1.51
CA ALA A 8 1.03 -14.98 0.78
C ALA A 8 -0.31 -14.25 0.72
N ALA A 9 -0.74 -13.66 1.84
CA ALA A 9 -2.00 -12.93 1.92
C ALA A 9 -1.97 -11.67 1.06
N VAL A 10 -0.89 -10.90 1.12
CA VAL A 10 -0.71 -9.68 0.30
C VAL A 10 -0.64 -10.04 -1.18
N SER A 11 0.11 -11.08 -1.52
CA SER A 11 0.23 -11.53 -2.91
C SER A 11 -1.12 -11.90 -3.52
N ARG A 12 -1.97 -12.60 -2.77
CA ARG A 12 -3.32 -12.93 -3.24
C ARG A 12 -4.22 -11.72 -3.37
N ALA A 13 -4.02 -10.74 -2.48
CA ALA A 13 -4.86 -9.55 -2.46
C ALA A 13 -4.57 -8.61 -3.63
N ILE A 14 -3.30 -8.24 -3.81
CA ILE A 14 -2.87 -7.25 -4.81
C ILE A 14 -1.52 -7.58 -5.44
N GLY A 15 -1.10 -8.85 -5.45
CA GLY A 15 0.21 -9.23 -5.99
C GLY A 15 0.33 -8.96 -7.49
N ASP A 16 1.39 -8.24 -7.84
CA ASP A 16 1.75 -7.88 -9.21
C ASP A 16 3.24 -7.49 -9.19
N PRO A 17 3.98 -7.63 -10.28
CA PRO A 17 5.40 -7.26 -10.29
C PRO A 17 5.71 -5.83 -9.85
N ASN A 18 4.79 -4.90 -10.07
CA ASN A 18 4.94 -3.49 -9.70
C ASN A 18 4.16 -3.11 -8.44
N THR A 19 3.83 -4.08 -7.61
CA THR A 19 3.18 -3.82 -6.32
C THR A 19 4.25 -3.69 -5.23
N CYS A 20 4.10 -2.69 -4.36
CA CYS A 20 4.86 -2.61 -3.11
C CYS A 20 3.91 -2.30 -1.96
N VAL A 21 4.07 -3.01 -0.85
CA VAL A 21 3.34 -2.75 0.38
C VAL A 21 4.32 -2.59 1.52
N LEU A 22 4.19 -1.49 2.27
CA LEU A 22 4.99 -1.22 3.46
C LEU A 22 4.09 -1.16 4.67
N ILE A 23 4.56 -1.72 5.79
CA ILE A 23 3.94 -1.53 7.10
C ILE A 23 4.98 -0.90 8.00
N GLY A 24 4.62 0.18 8.67
CA GLY A 24 5.53 0.91 9.53
C GLY A 24 4.90 1.37 10.83
N ALA A 25 5.72 1.94 11.69
CA ALA A 25 5.29 2.45 12.97
C ALA A 25 4.49 3.74 12.81
N LYS A 26 3.37 3.85 13.51
CA LYS A 26 2.64 5.11 13.64
C LYS A 26 3.55 6.15 14.28
N GLY A 27 3.55 7.35 13.75
CA GLY A 27 4.39 8.46 14.19
C GLY A 27 5.72 8.53 13.44
N SER A 28 6.60 7.55 13.60
CA SER A 28 7.95 7.60 13.00
C SER A 28 8.00 7.14 11.54
N GLY A 29 7.08 6.28 11.12
CA GLY A 29 7.12 5.68 9.79
C GLY A 29 8.20 4.61 9.64
N ARG A 30 8.82 4.16 10.74
CA ARG A 30 9.84 3.11 10.69
C ARG A 30 9.27 1.84 10.10
N THR A 31 9.83 1.36 8.98
CA THR A 31 9.33 0.19 8.25
C THR A 31 9.64 -1.10 8.98
N PHE A 32 8.61 -1.90 9.25
CA PHE A 32 8.72 -3.24 9.82
C PHE A 32 8.53 -4.34 8.79
N TYR A 33 7.83 -4.05 7.70
CA TYR A 33 7.50 -5.05 6.70
C TYR A 33 7.51 -4.41 5.32
N ARG A 34 8.05 -5.14 4.36
CA ARG A 34 8.04 -4.77 2.95
C ARG A 34 7.67 -5.99 2.11
N TYR A 35 6.63 -5.83 1.29
CA TYR A 35 6.29 -6.77 0.25
C TYR A 35 6.95 -6.32 -1.06
N ASN A 36 7.64 -7.25 -1.74
CA ASN A 36 8.41 -7.03 -2.95
C ASN A 36 9.80 -6.45 -2.66
N THR A 37 10.56 -6.15 -3.70
CA THR A 37 11.97 -5.76 -3.57
C THR A 37 12.15 -4.29 -3.23
N ALA A 38 13.32 -3.95 -2.70
CA ALA A 38 13.68 -2.54 -2.46
C ALA A 38 13.62 -1.72 -3.75
N THR A 39 14.00 -2.32 -4.88
CA THR A 39 13.96 -1.67 -6.20
C THR A 39 12.52 -1.35 -6.61
N ALA A 40 11.60 -2.30 -6.48
CA ALA A 40 10.18 -2.08 -6.78
C ALA A 40 9.58 -1.00 -5.89
N CYS A 41 9.92 -1.00 -4.61
CA CYS A 41 9.41 -0.05 -3.63
C CYS A 41 10.02 1.35 -3.77
N ALA A 42 11.13 1.49 -4.47
CA ALA A 42 11.80 2.78 -4.70
C ALA A 42 11.32 3.51 -5.95
N LYS A 43 10.47 2.90 -6.76
CA LYS A 43 9.96 3.52 -7.98
C LYS A 43 9.04 4.68 -7.68
N GLU A 44 9.15 5.73 -8.50
CA GLU A 44 8.25 6.87 -8.44
C GLU A 44 7.12 6.70 -9.46
N TYR A 45 5.91 7.04 -9.04
CA TYR A 45 4.73 7.03 -9.90
C TYR A 45 3.94 8.33 -9.68
N PRO A 46 3.07 8.71 -10.63
CA PRO A 46 2.21 9.89 -10.45
C PRO A 46 1.48 9.84 -9.11
N ASP A 47 1.47 10.96 -8.40
CA ASP A 47 0.78 11.06 -7.11
C ASP A 47 -0.74 11.20 -7.23
N CYS A 48 -1.25 11.37 -8.44
CA CYS A 48 -2.67 11.47 -8.77
C CYS A 48 -3.40 12.70 -8.21
N GLU A 49 -2.69 13.59 -7.53
CA GLU A 49 -3.27 14.84 -6.99
C GLU A 49 -2.79 16.09 -7.75
N GLY A 50 -1.83 15.92 -8.64
CA GLY A 50 -1.24 17.01 -9.41
C GLY A 50 -0.20 16.47 -10.36
N PRO A 51 0.71 17.31 -10.87
CA PRO A 51 1.73 16.87 -11.83
C PRO A 51 2.92 16.16 -11.19
N GLY A 52 2.93 16.04 -9.85
CA GLY A 52 4.05 15.45 -9.13
C GLY A 52 4.04 13.93 -9.14
N ALA A 53 5.14 13.38 -8.64
CA ALA A 53 5.32 11.96 -8.44
C ALA A 53 5.77 11.70 -7.00
N MET A 54 5.53 10.47 -6.51
CA MET A 54 5.96 10.07 -5.19
C MET A 54 6.37 8.60 -5.15
N LYS A 55 7.06 8.22 -4.10
CA LYS A 55 7.36 6.83 -3.76
C LYS A 55 6.38 6.37 -2.69
N VAL A 56 6.21 5.06 -2.58
CA VAL A 56 5.35 4.49 -1.53
C VAL A 56 5.87 4.84 -0.12
N GLY A 57 7.18 5.01 0.05
CA GLY A 57 7.76 5.45 1.30
C GLY A 57 7.32 6.86 1.71
N ASP A 58 7.13 7.77 0.75
CA ASP A 58 6.62 9.12 1.03
C ASP A 58 5.18 9.05 1.56
N LEU A 59 4.38 8.17 0.98
CA LEU A 59 3.01 7.95 1.42
C LEU A 59 2.98 7.35 2.83
N LEU A 60 3.88 6.41 3.12
CA LEU A 60 4.00 5.83 4.46
C LEU A 60 4.33 6.90 5.50
N GLU A 61 5.29 7.78 5.20
CA GLU A 61 5.64 8.89 6.10
C GLU A 61 4.45 9.79 6.38
N ALA A 62 3.69 10.13 5.35
CA ALA A 62 2.51 10.98 5.50
C ALA A 62 1.45 10.34 6.40
N VAL A 63 1.12 9.07 6.18
CA VAL A 63 0.11 8.37 6.98
C VAL A 63 0.61 8.09 8.40
N ALA A 64 1.92 7.89 8.59
CA ALA A 64 2.50 7.71 9.90
C ALA A 64 2.32 8.97 10.77
N LYS A 65 2.39 10.15 10.16
CA LYS A 65 2.25 11.42 10.87
C LYS A 65 0.82 11.75 11.25
N ASP A 66 -0.13 11.56 10.34
CA ASP A 66 -1.51 12.01 10.57
C ASP A 66 -2.53 10.88 10.78
N GLY A 67 -2.18 9.64 10.48
CA GLY A 67 -3.06 8.48 10.66
C GLY A 67 -4.29 8.46 9.76
N ARG A 68 -4.33 9.29 8.73
CA ARG A 68 -5.50 9.44 7.86
C ARG A 68 -5.47 8.45 6.71
N PRO A 69 -6.54 7.66 6.51
CA PRO A 69 -6.65 6.82 5.32
C PRO A 69 -6.64 7.65 4.04
N ARG A 70 -5.95 7.13 3.02
CA ARG A 70 -5.87 7.75 1.71
C ARG A 70 -6.00 6.71 0.63
N THR A 71 -6.75 7.02 -0.41
CA THR A 71 -6.81 6.22 -1.63
C THR A 71 -6.75 7.15 -2.83
N LEU A 72 -5.89 6.83 -3.79
CA LEU A 72 -5.68 7.63 -5.00
C LEU A 72 -5.61 6.70 -6.19
N SER A 73 -6.04 7.16 -7.34
CA SER A 73 -5.98 6.38 -8.59
C SER A 73 -5.91 7.32 -9.78
N CYS A 74 -5.05 7.01 -10.74
CA CYS A 74 -5.00 7.72 -12.01
C CYS A 74 -4.31 6.88 -13.08
N ASN A 75 -4.44 7.32 -14.32
CA ASN A 75 -3.76 6.67 -15.44
C ASN A 75 -2.29 7.06 -15.48
N THR A 76 -1.43 6.11 -15.82
CA THR A 76 0.01 6.34 -16.04
C THR A 76 0.34 6.50 -17.52
N LEU A 77 -0.57 6.08 -18.41
CA LEU A 77 -0.47 6.33 -19.85
C LEU A 77 -1.71 7.08 -20.31
N ALA A 78 -1.51 7.96 -21.29
CA ALA A 78 -2.57 8.83 -21.80
C ALA A 78 -3.76 8.06 -22.40
N ASP A 79 -3.52 6.85 -22.95
CA ASP A 79 -4.58 6.00 -23.51
C ASP A 79 -5.35 5.19 -22.49
N GLY A 80 -5.00 5.30 -21.20
CA GLY A 80 -5.67 4.57 -20.12
C GLY A 80 -5.33 3.10 -20.03
N SER A 81 -4.36 2.59 -20.80
CA SER A 81 -3.98 1.17 -20.80
C SER A 81 -3.22 0.75 -19.54
N ARG A 82 -2.66 1.70 -18.81
CA ARG A 82 -1.97 1.46 -17.54
C ARG A 82 -2.40 2.50 -16.53
N GLY A 83 -2.39 2.10 -15.26
CA GLY A 83 -2.76 3.01 -14.18
C GLY A 83 -1.94 2.74 -12.93
N VAL A 84 -2.10 3.61 -11.95
CA VAL A 84 -1.54 3.46 -10.62
C VAL A 84 -2.63 3.63 -9.57
N GLY A 85 -2.61 2.76 -8.57
CA GLY A 85 -3.44 2.87 -7.38
C GLY A 85 -2.56 3.03 -6.15
N TRP A 86 -2.98 3.89 -5.24
CA TRP A 86 -2.32 4.14 -3.96
C TRP A 86 -3.32 3.91 -2.84
N ALA A 87 -2.88 3.27 -1.78
CA ALA A 87 -3.69 3.10 -0.58
C ALA A 87 -2.81 3.26 0.65
N ALA A 88 -3.32 3.89 1.68
CA ALA A 88 -2.63 4.03 2.95
C ALA A 88 -3.64 4.20 4.07
N GLY A 89 -3.28 3.79 5.27
CA GLY A 89 -4.14 3.97 6.42
C GLY A 89 -3.59 3.31 7.67
N PRO A 90 -4.32 3.42 8.77
CA PRO A 90 -3.96 2.70 9.99
C PRO A 90 -4.22 1.20 9.84
N VAL A 91 -3.41 0.40 10.53
CA VAL A 91 -3.69 -1.03 10.72
C VAL A 91 -4.58 -1.16 11.95
N THR A 92 -5.79 -1.68 11.76
CA THR A 92 -6.83 -1.71 12.79
C THR A 92 -6.33 -2.35 14.10
N GLY A 93 -6.46 -1.63 15.20
CA GLY A 93 -6.12 -2.11 16.53
C GLY A 93 -4.63 -2.20 16.83
N LYS A 94 -3.78 -1.63 15.99
CA LYS A 94 -2.32 -1.64 16.19
C LYS A 94 -1.76 -0.22 16.05
N ASP A 95 -0.58 0.01 16.64
CA ASP A 95 0.17 1.26 16.45
C ASP A 95 1.00 1.21 15.16
N LEU A 96 0.39 0.71 14.10
CA LEU A 96 1.00 0.53 12.79
C LEU A 96 0.17 1.24 11.73
N VAL A 97 0.86 1.62 10.67
CA VAL A 97 0.25 2.16 9.46
C VAL A 97 0.77 1.38 8.25
N TYR A 98 0.03 1.43 7.15
CA TYR A 98 0.51 0.85 5.90
C TYR A 98 0.43 1.84 4.77
N ALA A 99 1.24 1.62 3.74
CA ALA A 99 1.13 2.30 2.45
C ALA A 99 1.42 1.29 1.35
N ALA A 100 0.67 1.41 0.25
CA ALA A 100 0.77 0.48 -0.87
C ALA A 100 0.63 1.21 -2.19
N VAL A 101 1.32 0.69 -3.20
CA VAL A 101 1.22 1.15 -4.58
C VAL A 101 1.11 -0.07 -5.49
N MET A 102 0.32 0.07 -6.55
CA MET A 102 0.18 -0.92 -7.61
C MET A 102 0.11 -0.19 -8.93
N GLU A 103 0.99 -0.51 -9.88
CA GLU A 103 1.02 0.14 -11.19
C GLU A 103 1.05 -0.92 -12.29
N GLY A 104 0.31 -0.69 -13.34
CA GLY A 104 0.31 -1.58 -14.50
C GLY A 104 -1.03 -1.58 -15.22
N ASP A 105 -1.14 -2.53 -16.16
CA ASP A 105 -2.36 -2.75 -16.93
C ASP A 105 -3.50 -3.35 -16.11
N ARG A 106 -3.19 -3.92 -14.94
CA ARG A 106 -4.15 -4.54 -14.02
C ARG A 106 -4.20 -3.87 -12.65
N ALA A 107 -3.68 -2.65 -12.55
CA ALA A 107 -3.70 -1.94 -11.28
C ALA A 107 -5.13 -1.72 -10.79
N PHE A 108 -5.40 -2.06 -9.54
CA PHE A 108 -6.69 -1.80 -8.92
C PHE A 108 -6.81 -0.32 -8.53
N PRO A 109 -8.04 0.21 -8.51
CA PRO A 109 -8.27 1.50 -7.84
C PRO A 109 -7.83 1.44 -6.37
N GLY A 110 -7.34 2.57 -5.86
CA GLY A 110 -6.84 2.64 -4.49
C GLY A 110 -7.84 2.17 -3.43
N LEU A 111 -9.12 2.47 -3.62
CA LEU A 111 -10.16 2.03 -2.69
C LEU A 111 -10.26 0.50 -2.63
N MET A 112 -10.18 -0.17 -3.77
CA MET A 112 -10.18 -1.63 -3.83
C MET A 112 -8.93 -2.22 -3.19
N MET A 113 -7.77 -1.59 -3.40
CA MET A 113 -6.52 -2.00 -2.75
C MET A 113 -6.65 -1.94 -1.23
N ALA A 114 -7.21 -0.87 -0.69
CA ALA A 114 -7.41 -0.70 0.74
C ALA A 114 -8.29 -1.82 1.31
N ASP A 115 -9.42 -2.11 0.67
CA ASP A 115 -10.33 -3.17 1.12
C ASP A 115 -9.64 -4.54 1.11
N ARG A 116 -8.92 -4.85 0.05
CA ARG A 116 -8.22 -6.13 -0.09
C ARG A 116 -7.08 -6.28 0.91
N LEU A 117 -6.32 -5.20 1.14
CA LEU A 117 -5.21 -5.23 2.09
C LEU A 117 -5.70 -5.34 3.53
N GLU A 118 -6.75 -4.63 3.91
CA GLU A 118 -7.31 -4.75 5.25
C GLU A 118 -7.79 -6.18 5.53
N ALA A 119 -8.42 -6.83 4.55
CA ALA A 119 -8.79 -8.23 4.66
C ALA A 119 -7.57 -9.15 4.76
N ALA A 120 -6.52 -8.88 3.99
CA ALA A 120 -5.28 -9.66 4.04
C ALA A 120 -4.59 -9.54 5.40
N PHE A 121 -4.54 -8.35 5.96
CA PHE A 121 -3.95 -8.11 7.28
C PHE A 121 -4.70 -8.85 8.38
N ARG A 122 -6.03 -8.90 8.32
CA ARG A 122 -6.84 -9.70 9.27
C ARG A 122 -6.53 -11.18 9.14
N ARG A 123 -6.49 -11.71 7.92
CA ARG A 123 -6.18 -13.14 7.68
C ARG A 123 -4.80 -13.53 8.16
N ALA A 124 -3.83 -12.64 8.00
CA ALA A 124 -2.45 -12.88 8.43
C ALA A 124 -2.21 -12.59 9.92
N GLY A 125 -3.23 -12.10 10.64
CA GLY A 125 -3.12 -11.79 12.05
C GLY A 125 -2.36 -10.50 12.36
N VAL A 126 -2.21 -9.62 11.37
CA VAL A 126 -1.52 -8.32 11.55
C VAL A 126 -2.45 -7.31 12.21
N SER A 127 -3.69 -7.21 11.75
CA SER A 127 -4.67 -6.33 12.38
C SER A 127 -5.47 -7.06 13.46
N ALA A 128 -6.02 -6.29 14.40
CA ALA A 128 -6.90 -6.84 15.42
C ALA A 128 -8.17 -7.42 14.78
N PRO A 129 -8.77 -8.48 15.37
CA PRO A 129 -10.05 -8.99 14.89
C PRO A 129 -11.13 -7.92 14.91
N SER A 130 -12.03 -7.93 13.92
CA SER A 130 -13.24 -7.10 13.95
C SER A 130 -14.19 -7.63 15.01
N GLU A 131 -14.73 -6.75 15.80
CA GLU A 131 -15.78 -7.08 16.75
C GLU A 131 -17.17 -6.98 16.11
#